data_71c34adb4f3e94197871066d3f6e1d62
#
_entry.id   71c34adb4f3e94197871066d3f6e1d62
#
_cell.length_a   1.000
_cell.length_b   1.000
_cell.length_c   1.000
_cell.angle_alpha   90.00
_cell.angle_beta   90.00
_cell.angle_gamma   90.00
#
_symmetry.space_group_name_H-M   'P 1'
#
loop_
_entity.id
_entity.type
_entity.pdbx_description
1 polymer ?
#
loop_
_entity_poly.entity_id
_entity_poly.type
_entity_poly.pdbx_seq_one_letter_code
_entity_poly.pdbx_strand_id
1 'polypeptide(L)'
;ALGAGVSENGFVLKYAMPDMSTATGQEKPDEDPVSVLTLSGRDFQEIEAVYNRSQEKFLDLGHLEVLILDEQILEEGAREALIGYLKQEEHIGEDVYVFRTDMLGDVFHWKGARKSSIGEYLQGIQENRTSGQQKKGVTLREVYHQFCQDGTLPWLPEVWVEGELLEVDYGSNE
;
A
#
# COMPACT_ATOMS: atom_id res chain seq x y z
N ALA A 1 4.42 0.98 3.72
CA ALA A 1 3.31 0.80 2.76
C ALA A 1 3.68 -0.17 1.65
N LEU A 2 2.71 -0.91 1.17
CA LEU A 2 2.81 -1.80 0.00
C LEU A 2 1.88 -1.27 -1.08
N GLY A 3 2.39 -1.12 -2.30
CA GLY A 3 1.60 -0.81 -3.50
C GLY A 3 1.53 -2.01 -4.43
N ALA A 4 0.37 -2.28 -5.01
CA ALA A 4 0.18 -3.34 -5.97
C ALA A 4 -0.53 -2.82 -7.23
N GLY A 5 -0.02 -3.18 -8.39
CA GLY A 5 -0.56 -2.79 -9.68
C GLY A 5 -0.30 -3.84 -10.76
N VAL A 6 -0.75 -3.53 -11.96
CA VAL A 6 -0.56 -4.34 -13.16
C VAL A 6 0.57 -3.74 -13.99
N SER A 7 1.42 -4.59 -14.54
CA SER A 7 2.45 -4.25 -15.53
C SER A 7 2.10 -4.83 -16.89
N GLU A 8 2.86 -4.47 -17.94
CA GLU A 8 2.61 -4.97 -19.31
C GLU A 8 2.55 -6.50 -19.41
N ASN A 9 3.31 -7.21 -18.58
CA ASN A 9 3.44 -8.67 -18.64
C ASN A 9 3.12 -9.37 -17.31
N GLY A 10 2.36 -8.75 -16.43
CA GLY A 10 2.03 -9.32 -15.14
C GLY A 10 1.72 -8.26 -14.09
N PHE A 11 2.42 -8.32 -12.96
CA PHE A 11 2.17 -7.48 -11.80
C PHE A 11 3.39 -6.65 -11.41
N VAL A 12 3.14 -5.58 -10.65
CA VAL A 12 4.16 -4.76 -10.03
C VAL A 12 3.84 -4.59 -8.54
N LEU A 13 4.86 -4.72 -7.70
CA LEU A 13 4.80 -4.37 -6.29
C LEU A 13 5.77 -3.23 -5.98
N LYS A 14 5.29 -2.28 -5.19
CA LYS A 14 6.08 -1.16 -4.65
C LYS A 14 6.15 -1.26 -3.14
N TYR A 15 7.37 -1.31 -2.63
CA TYR A 15 7.63 -1.39 -1.20
C TYR A 15 8.18 -0.05 -0.72
N ALA A 16 7.40 0.69 0.08
CA ALA A 16 7.91 1.85 0.80
C ALA A 16 8.34 1.41 2.19
N MET A 17 9.65 1.35 2.37
CA MET A 17 10.28 0.90 3.61
C MET A 17 10.95 2.07 4.30
N PRO A 18 10.83 2.21 5.64
CA PRO A 18 11.60 3.20 6.38
C PRO A 18 13.08 2.88 6.23
N ASP A 19 13.90 3.90 6.01
CA ASP A 19 15.34 3.73 6.01
C ASP A 19 15.82 3.57 7.46
N MET A 20 16.30 2.36 7.77
CA MET A 20 16.82 2.02 9.10
C MET A 20 18.11 2.77 9.46
N SER A 21 18.76 3.45 8.51
CA SER A 21 19.96 4.25 8.78
C SER A 21 19.65 5.48 9.64
N THR A 22 18.44 6.01 9.57
CA THR A 22 18.00 7.13 10.40
C THR A 22 17.72 6.75 11.86
N ALA A 23 17.48 5.48 12.14
CA ALA A 23 17.22 4.98 13.50
C ALA A 23 18.46 4.98 14.40
N THR A 24 19.67 5.09 13.83
CA THR A 24 20.95 5.08 14.57
C THR A 24 21.50 6.47 14.89
N GLY A 25 20.76 7.55 14.64
CA GLY A 25 21.14 8.91 15.03
C GLY A 25 22.27 9.54 14.20
N GLN A 26 22.67 8.93 13.11
CA GLN A 26 23.58 9.52 12.12
C GLN A 26 22.75 10.18 11.01
N GLU A 27 22.26 11.38 11.28
CA GLU A 27 21.64 12.22 10.25
C GLU A 27 22.69 12.58 9.19
N LYS A 28 22.56 11.96 8.01
CA LYS A 28 23.09 12.55 6.79
C LYS A 28 22.02 13.50 6.24
N PRO A 29 22.35 14.80 6.02
CA PRO A 29 21.36 15.83 5.74
C PRO A 29 20.60 15.70 4.42
N ASP A 30 20.98 14.78 3.53
CA ASP A 30 20.51 14.69 2.14
C ASP A 30 19.94 13.31 1.73
N GLU A 31 19.74 12.36 2.63
CA GLU A 31 19.14 11.06 2.27
C GLU A 31 17.65 11.05 2.62
N ASP A 32 16.83 10.69 1.63
CA ASP A 32 15.39 10.49 1.82
C ASP A 32 15.14 9.41 2.89
N PRO A 33 14.36 9.68 3.94
CA PRO A 33 14.14 8.75 5.05
C PRO A 33 13.34 7.50 4.68
N VAL A 34 12.82 7.43 3.45
CA VAL A 34 12.03 6.32 2.92
C VAL A 34 12.54 5.96 1.53
N SER A 35 12.92 4.70 1.38
CA SER A 35 13.24 4.14 0.06
C SER A 35 12.04 3.41 -0.54
N VAL A 36 11.83 3.55 -1.84
CA VAL A 36 10.81 2.82 -2.60
C VAL A 36 11.50 1.80 -3.50
N LEU A 37 11.25 0.52 -3.24
CA LEU A 37 11.65 -0.57 -4.10
C LEU A 37 10.49 -0.95 -5.01
N THR A 38 10.74 -1.02 -6.33
CA THR A 38 9.74 -1.45 -7.31
C THR A 38 10.22 -2.74 -7.97
N LEU A 39 9.41 -3.78 -7.90
CA LEU A 39 9.65 -5.08 -8.52
C LEU A 39 8.47 -5.48 -9.39
N SER A 40 8.76 -6.14 -10.51
CA SER A 40 7.75 -6.65 -11.45
C SER A 40 8.00 -8.12 -11.74
N GLY A 41 6.93 -8.84 -12.05
CA GLY A 41 6.99 -10.25 -12.43
C GLY A 41 5.69 -10.69 -13.10
N ARG A 42 5.69 -11.87 -13.69
CA ARG A 42 4.50 -12.46 -14.34
C ARG A 42 3.41 -12.80 -13.32
N ASP A 43 3.84 -13.16 -12.12
CA ASP A 43 3.00 -13.45 -10.96
C ASP A 43 3.69 -12.97 -9.67
N PHE A 44 2.99 -13.03 -8.56
CA PHE A 44 3.51 -12.58 -7.27
C PHE A 44 4.63 -13.46 -6.73
N GLN A 45 4.64 -14.73 -7.05
CA GLN A 45 5.71 -15.66 -6.66
C GLN A 45 7.01 -15.32 -7.36
N GLU A 46 6.97 -14.91 -8.62
CA GLU A 46 8.16 -14.42 -9.33
C GLU A 46 8.70 -13.14 -8.72
N ILE A 47 7.82 -12.20 -8.31
CA ILE A 47 8.23 -10.97 -7.62
C ILE A 47 8.92 -11.28 -6.30
N GLU A 48 8.38 -12.19 -5.50
CA GLU A 48 9.02 -12.64 -4.27
C GLU A 48 10.37 -13.30 -4.51
N ALA A 49 10.45 -14.14 -5.53
CA ALA A 49 11.71 -14.77 -5.91
C ALA A 49 12.76 -13.71 -6.32
N VAL A 50 12.36 -12.65 -7.01
CA VAL A 50 13.24 -11.50 -7.32
C VAL A 50 13.65 -10.77 -6.05
N TYR A 51 12.71 -10.51 -5.13
CA TYR A 51 13.01 -9.89 -3.85
C TYR A 51 14.08 -10.69 -3.09
N ASN A 52 13.86 -11.98 -2.91
CA ASN A 52 14.74 -12.88 -2.16
C ASN A 52 16.15 -13.02 -2.77
N ARG A 53 16.28 -12.85 -4.08
CA ARG A 53 17.58 -12.89 -4.79
C ARG A 53 18.32 -11.55 -4.77
N SER A 54 17.60 -10.43 -4.66
CA SER A 54 18.15 -9.09 -4.89
C SER A 54 18.29 -8.27 -3.62
N GLN A 55 17.58 -8.62 -2.55
CA GLN A 55 17.57 -7.84 -1.31
C GLN A 55 18.29 -8.57 -0.20
N GLU A 56 19.14 -7.83 0.52
CA GLU A 56 19.90 -8.35 1.66
C GLU A 56 19.02 -8.62 2.87
N LYS A 57 17.97 -7.79 3.07
CA LYS A 57 17.09 -7.88 4.23
C LYS A 57 15.87 -8.75 3.92
N PHE A 58 15.47 -9.53 4.91
CA PHE A 58 14.21 -10.28 4.86
C PHE A 58 13.02 -9.33 4.75
N LEU A 59 12.05 -9.68 3.91
CA LEU A 59 10.80 -8.92 3.77
C LEU A 59 9.89 -9.26 4.96
N ASP A 60 9.71 -8.29 5.85
CA ASP A 60 8.76 -8.39 6.95
C ASP A 60 7.53 -7.52 6.64
N LEU A 61 6.43 -8.16 6.29
CA LEU A 61 5.14 -7.52 6.04
C LEU A 61 4.26 -7.44 7.31
N GLY A 62 4.75 -7.92 8.45
CA GLY A 62 4.02 -7.89 9.73
C GLY A 62 3.81 -6.47 10.28
N HIS A 63 4.60 -5.52 9.84
CA HIS A 63 4.47 -4.09 10.19
C HIS A 63 3.82 -3.26 9.07
N LEU A 64 3.17 -3.90 8.11
CA LEU A 64 2.44 -3.20 7.06
C LEU A 64 1.26 -2.43 7.65
N GLU A 65 1.20 -1.13 7.38
CA GLU A 65 0.15 -0.23 7.87
C GLU A 65 -0.92 0.02 6.81
N VAL A 66 -0.48 0.12 5.54
CA VAL A 66 -1.30 0.55 4.41
C VAL A 66 -0.97 -0.27 3.17
N LEU A 67 -2.02 -0.68 2.47
CA LEU A 67 -1.99 -1.29 1.14
C LEU A 67 -2.66 -0.33 0.14
N ILE A 68 -1.95 0.01 -0.93
CA ILE A 68 -2.45 0.91 -1.99
C ILE A 68 -2.53 0.13 -3.29
N LEU A 69 -3.72 0.05 -3.86
CA LEU A 69 -4.03 -0.74 -5.04
C LEU A 69 -4.25 0.17 -6.25
N ASP A 70 -3.53 -0.10 -7.34
CA ASP A 70 -3.82 0.51 -8.63
C ASP A 70 -5.20 0.04 -9.13
N GLU A 71 -5.95 0.93 -9.78
CA GLU A 71 -7.30 0.60 -10.25
C GLU A 71 -7.32 -0.62 -11.19
N GLN A 72 -6.30 -0.82 -11.99
CA GLN A 72 -6.23 -1.95 -12.92
C GLN A 72 -6.12 -3.32 -12.21
N ILE A 73 -5.52 -3.35 -11.01
CA ILE A 73 -5.44 -4.61 -10.25
C ILE A 73 -6.78 -4.99 -9.60
N LEU A 74 -7.74 -4.08 -9.56
CA LEU A 74 -9.09 -4.32 -9.05
C LEU A 74 -10.01 -4.99 -10.07
N GLU A 75 -9.57 -5.11 -11.33
CA GLU A 75 -10.31 -5.80 -12.38
C GLU A 75 -10.32 -7.32 -12.17
N GLU A 76 -11.32 -7.98 -12.74
CA GLU A 76 -11.48 -9.45 -12.68
C GLU A 76 -10.22 -10.16 -13.20
N GLY A 77 -9.83 -11.23 -12.55
CA GLY A 77 -8.61 -11.98 -12.84
C GLY A 77 -7.39 -11.45 -12.07
N ALA A 78 -7.05 -10.18 -12.22
CA ALA A 78 -5.96 -9.56 -11.46
C ALA A 78 -6.30 -9.47 -9.97
N ARG A 79 -7.51 -9.10 -9.64
CA ARG A 79 -8.05 -9.05 -8.28
C ARG A 79 -7.97 -10.40 -7.57
N GLU A 80 -8.40 -11.47 -8.23
CA GLU A 80 -8.36 -12.84 -7.68
C GLU A 80 -6.92 -13.26 -7.40
N ALA A 81 -5.98 -12.97 -8.30
CA ALA A 81 -4.56 -13.25 -8.11
C ALA A 81 -3.98 -12.50 -6.91
N LEU A 82 -4.32 -11.21 -6.77
CA LEU A 82 -3.90 -10.39 -5.63
C LEU A 82 -4.44 -10.93 -4.30
N ILE A 83 -5.74 -11.20 -4.22
CA ILE A 83 -6.37 -11.72 -3.00
C ILE A 83 -5.78 -13.07 -2.62
N GLY A 84 -5.55 -13.95 -3.61
CA GLY A 84 -4.88 -15.23 -3.40
C GLY A 84 -3.47 -15.07 -2.82
N TYR A 85 -2.69 -14.14 -3.35
CA TYR A 85 -1.36 -13.81 -2.84
C TYR A 85 -1.41 -13.29 -1.41
N LEU A 86 -2.22 -12.27 -1.13
CA LEU A 86 -2.31 -11.64 0.19
C LEU A 86 -2.75 -12.63 1.28
N LYS A 87 -3.62 -13.59 0.95
CA LYS A 87 -4.05 -14.64 1.89
C LYS A 87 -2.97 -15.67 2.20
N GLN A 88 -2.00 -15.86 1.29
CA GLN A 88 -0.87 -16.76 1.53
C GLN A 88 0.20 -16.11 2.41
N GLU A 89 0.24 -14.78 2.46
CA GLU A 89 1.15 -14.01 3.29
C GLU A 89 0.67 -13.99 4.75
N GLU A 90 1.05 -14.99 5.52
CA GLU A 90 0.60 -15.20 6.91
C GLU A 90 0.92 -14.04 7.86
N HIS A 91 1.88 -13.18 7.50
CA HIS A 91 2.35 -12.09 8.36
C HIS A 91 1.60 -10.78 8.12
N ILE A 92 0.84 -10.64 7.03
CA ILE A 92 0.05 -9.42 6.77
C ILE A 92 -1.16 -9.39 7.71
N GLY A 93 -1.21 -8.36 8.56
CA GLY A 93 -2.34 -8.14 9.47
C GLY A 93 -3.63 -7.79 8.71
N GLU A 94 -4.75 -8.26 9.20
CA GLU A 94 -6.06 -7.95 8.61
C GLU A 94 -6.57 -6.53 8.96
N ASP A 95 -5.90 -5.83 9.86
CA ASP A 95 -6.17 -4.44 10.26
C ASP A 95 -5.47 -3.40 9.35
N VAL A 96 -4.72 -3.84 8.35
CA VAL A 96 -4.10 -3.00 7.33
C VAL A 96 -5.18 -2.21 6.58
N TYR A 97 -5.02 -0.89 6.47
CA TYR A 97 -5.92 -0.04 5.69
C TYR A 97 -5.66 -0.19 4.19
N VAL A 98 -6.73 -0.27 3.42
CA VAL A 98 -6.68 -0.46 1.97
C VAL A 98 -7.21 0.77 1.25
N PHE A 99 -6.42 1.26 0.29
CA PHE A 99 -6.74 2.39 -0.57
C PHE A 99 -6.63 1.98 -2.03
N ARG A 100 -7.27 2.76 -2.91
CA ARG A 100 -7.09 2.66 -4.36
C ARG A 100 -6.50 3.95 -4.92
N THR A 101 -5.88 3.87 -6.09
CA THR A 101 -5.37 5.02 -6.84
C THR A 101 -5.26 4.69 -8.33
N ASP A 102 -5.38 5.68 -9.18
CA ASP A 102 -5.05 5.59 -10.61
C ASP A 102 -3.61 6.06 -10.92
N MET A 103 -2.89 6.55 -9.89
CA MET A 103 -1.54 7.11 -10.02
C MET A 103 -0.55 6.50 -9.00
N LEU A 104 -0.46 5.18 -8.96
CA LEU A 104 0.34 4.45 -7.97
C LEU A 104 1.80 4.93 -7.90
N GLY A 105 2.41 5.22 -9.06
CA GLY A 105 3.78 5.73 -9.13
C GLY A 105 3.93 7.07 -8.43
N ASP A 106 3.05 8.02 -8.70
CA ASP A 106 3.11 9.37 -8.13
C ASP A 106 2.87 9.36 -6.62
N VAL A 107 1.93 8.53 -6.15
CA VAL A 107 1.66 8.35 -4.72
C VAL A 107 2.90 7.85 -3.99
N PHE A 108 3.60 6.84 -4.53
CA PHE A 108 4.82 6.32 -3.90
C PHE A 108 6.04 7.23 -4.04
N HIS A 109 6.07 8.14 -5.01
CA HIS A 109 7.11 9.16 -5.16
C HIS A 109 6.80 10.48 -4.42
N TRP A 110 5.64 10.58 -3.77
CA TRP A 110 5.27 11.77 -3.01
C TRP A 110 6.21 12.01 -1.83
N LYS A 111 6.71 13.25 -1.71
CA LYS A 111 7.72 13.64 -0.73
C LYS A 111 7.25 14.72 0.26
N GLY A 112 5.95 15.02 0.29
CA GLY A 112 5.42 16.16 1.04
C GLY A 112 5.55 16.05 2.56
N ALA A 113 5.55 14.84 3.13
CA ALA A 113 5.71 14.60 4.57
C ALA A 113 7.12 14.05 4.86
N ARG A 114 8.10 14.93 4.98
CA ARG A 114 9.52 14.58 5.15
C ARG A 114 9.88 13.76 6.40
N LYS A 115 8.93 13.54 7.32
CA LYS A 115 9.20 12.88 8.61
C LYS A 115 8.44 11.57 8.81
N SER A 116 7.48 11.25 7.96
CA SER A 116 6.70 10.02 8.05
C SER A 116 6.67 9.30 6.71
N SER A 117 6.59 7.97 6.78
CA SER A 117 6.34 7.16 5.60
C SER A 117 4.92 7.41 5.06
N ILE A 118 4.66 7.04 3.80
CA ILE A 118 3.30 7.12 3.22
C ILE A 118 2.31 6.33 4.09
N GLY A 119 2.72 5.16 4.60
CA GLY A 119 1.90 4.34 5.48
C GLY A 119 1.52 5.06 6.76
N GLU A 120 2.48 5.60 7.49
CA GLU A 120 2.23 6.39 8.71
C GLU A 120 1.35 7.62 8.44
N TYR A 121 1.58 8.30 7.31
CA TYR A 121 0.81 9.48 6.94
C TYR A 121 -0.66 9.14 6.67
N LEU A 122 -0.96 8.12 5.87
CA LEU A 122 -2.31 7.71 5.55
C LEU A 122 -3.03 7.11 6.77
N GLN A 123 -2.32 6.32 7.57
CA GLN A 123 -2.84 5.83 8.85
C GLN A 123 -3.17 7.00 9.79
N GLY A 124 -2.29 8.00 9.88
CA GLY A 124 -2.51 9.20 10.68
C GLY A 124 -3.74 10.00 10.22
N ILE A 125 -3.96 10.17 8.92
CA ILE A 125 -5.18 10.80 8.40
C ILE A 125 -6.42 10.02 8.86
N GLN A 126 -6.37 8.70 8.83
CA GLN A 126 -7.49 7.85 9.22
C GLN A 126 -7.77 7.93 10.72
N GLU A 127 -6.74 7.90 11.56
CA GLU A 127 -6.87 7.79 13.01
C GLU A 127 -7.09 9.14 13.72
N ASN A 128 -6.53 10.23 13.18
CA ASN A 128 -6.56 11.55 13.82
C ASN A 128 -7.80 12.38 13.50
N ARG A 129 -8.81 11.80 12.87
CA ARG A 129 -10.07 12.52 12.59
C ARG A 129 -10.91 12.62 13.84
N THR A 130 -11.47 13.80 14.08
CA THR A 130 -12.40 14.03 15.21
C THR A 130 -13.70 13.25 15.02
N SER A 131 -14.26 12.75 16.11
CA SER A 131 -15.57 12.08 16.10
C SER A 131 -16.64 12.98 15.47
N GLY A 132 -17.25 12.55 14.38
CA GLY A 132 -18.20 13.35 13.57
C GLY A 132 -17.67 13.66 12.16
N GLN A 133 -16.37 13.60 11.94
CA GLN A 133 -15.73 13.66 10.61
C GLN A 133 -15.14 12.31 10.19
N GLN A 134 -15.27 11.29 11.03
CA GLN A 134 -14.75 9.95 10.75
C GLN A 134 -15.55 9.32 9.63
N LYS A 135 -15.00 9.39 8.44
CA LYS A 135 -15.32 8.44 7.40
C LYS A 135 -14.53 7.17 7.67
N LYS A 136 -15.21 6.05 7.64
CA LYS A 136 -14.61 4.77 7.98
C LYS A 136 -13.64 4.34 6.89
N GLY A 137 -12.36 4.16 7.23
CA GLY A 137 -11.41 3.48 6.36
C GLY A 137 -11.79 2.02 6.17
N VAL A 138 -11.34 1.43 5.08
CA VAL A 138 -11.56 0.01 4.77
C VAL A 138 -10.30 -0.77 5.15
N THR A 139 -10.48 -1.84 5.90
CA THR A 139 -9.41 -2.75 6.29
C THR A 139 -9.35 -3.98 5.37
N LEU A 140 -8.22 -4.66 5.39
CA LEU A 140 -8.04 -5.91 4.63
C LEU A 140 -9.04 -6.99 5.09
N ARG A 141 -9.43 -7.00 6.36
CA ARG A 141 -10.49 -7.87 6.89
C ARG A 141 -11.82 -7.67 6.17
N GLU A 142 -12.22 -6.42 5.93
CA GLU A 142 -13.46 -6.09 5.22
C GLU A 142 -13.37 -6.47 3.75
N VAL A 143 -12.19 -6.30 3.13
CA VAL A 143 -11.93 -6.76 1.76
C VAL A 143 -12.10 -8.27 1.66
N TYR A 144 -11.47 -9.03 2.54
CA TYR A 144 -11.60 -10.51 2.55
C TYR A 144 -13.03 -10.97 2.82
N HIS A 145 -13.70 -10.33 3.75
CA HIS A 145 -15.08 -10.68 4.10
C HIS A 145 -16.01 -10.54 2.90
N GLN A 146 -16.01 -9.38 2.24
CA GLN A 146 -16.86 -9.15 1.08
C GLN A 146 -16.48 -10.02 -0.11
N PHE A 147 -15.18 -10.17 -0.39
CA PHE A 147 -14.71 -11.03 -1.47
C PHE A 147 -15.13 -12.49 -1.28
N CYS A 148 -15.11 -13.01 -0.05
CA CYS A 148 -15.58 -14.35 0.26
C CYS A 148 -17.09 -14.51 0.14
N GLN A 149 -17.86 -13.43 0.37
CA GLN A 149 -19.33 -13.48 0.26
C GLN A 149 -19.82 -13.53 -1.19
N ASP A 150 -19.31 -12.68 -2.04
CA ASP A 150 -19.86 -12.46 -3.39
C ASP A 150 -18.80 -12.25 -4.49
N GLY A 151 -17.51 -12.35 -4.16
CA GLY A 151 -16.41 -12.14 -5.11
C GLY A 151 -16.15 -10.68 -5.49
N THR A 152 -16.81 -9.72 -4.84
CA THR A 152 -16.62 -8.30 -5.05
C THR A 152 -15.74 -7.67 -3.96
N LEU A 153 -15.34 -6.43 -4.16
CA LEU A 153 -14.62 -5.64 -3.17
C LEU A 153 -15.53 -4.54 -2.61
N PRO A 154 -15.32 -4.14 -1.34
CA PRO A 154 -15.96 -2.93 -0.83
C PRO A 154 -15.48 -1.72 -1.61
N TRP A 155 -16.21 -0.61 -1.53
CA TRP A 155 -15.73 0.65 -2.04
C TRP A 155 -14.47 1.05 -1.26
N LEU A 156 -13.36 1.27 -1.98
CA LEU A 156 -12.08 1.62 -1.38
C LEU A 156 -11.88 3.13 -1.40
N PRO A 157 -11.40 3.73 -0.31
CA PRO A 157 -10.97 5.12 -0.32
C PRO A 157 -9.92 5.37 -1.40
N GLU A 158 -10.08 6.48 -2.12
CA GLU A 158 -9.19 6.86 -3.20
C GLU A 158 -8.12 7.83 -2.68
N VAL A 159 -6.88 7.60 -3.08
CA VAL A 159 -5.75 8.46 -2.76
C VAL A 159 -5.10 8.98 -4.03
N TRP A 160 -4.76 10.29 -4.05
CA TRP A 160 -4.08 10.92 -5.18
C TRP A 160 -3.13 12.02 -4.71
N VAL A 161 -2.27 12.46 -5.60
CA VAL A 161 -1.37 13.59 -5.37
C VAL A 161 -1.91 14.81 -6.13
N GLU A 162 -2.14 15.89 -5.40
CA GLU A 162 -2.51 17.19 -5.96
C GLU A 162 -1.45 18.24 -5.58
N GLY A 163 -0.58 18.58 -6.53
CA GLY A 163 0.55 19.44 -6.26
C GLY A 163 1.52 18.83 -5.24
N GLU A 164 1.64 19.45 -4.08
CA GLU A 164 2.48 18.96 -2.96
C GLU A 164 1.67 18.15 -1.92
N LEU A 165 0.36 18.01 -2.10
CA LEU A 165 -0.53 17.37 -1.14
C LEU A 165 -0.86 15.95 -1.57
N LEU A 166 -0.94 15.07 -0.58
CA LEU A 166 -1.55 13.76 -0.71
C LEU A 166 -2.96 13.84 -0.14
N GLU A 167 -3.95 13.60 -0.97
CA GLU A 167 -5.36 13.72 -0.62
C GLU A 167 -6.06 12.37 -0.62
N VAL A 168 -7.09 12.23 0.20
CA VAL A 168 -7.89 11.00 0.33
C VAL A 168 -9.37 11.32 0.25
N ASP A 169 -10.09 10.67 -0.64
CA ASP A 169 -11.56 10.64 -0.66
C ASP A 169 -12.07 9.32 -0.08
N TYR A 170 -12.89 9.43 0.95
CA TYR A 170 -13.55 8.28 1.60
C TYR A 170 -14.97 8.03 1.06
N GLY A 171 -15.34 8.68 -0.04
CA GLY A 171 -16.71 8.65 -0.55
C GLY A 171 -17.70 9.46 0.30
N SER A 172 -18.78 9.90 -0.32
CA SER A 172 -19.93 10.45 0.40
C SER A 172 -20.75 9.28 0.97
N ASN A 173 -21.00 9.29 2.27
CA ASN A 173 -22.10 8.51 2.82
C ASN A 173 -23.41 9.14 2.32
N GLU A 174 -23.96 8.59 1.26
CA GLU A 174 -25.39 8.72 0.99
C GLU A 174 -26.14 7.63 1.73
#